data_3ddc0300971406cdb2b98cb26dd06370
#
_entry.id   3ddc0300971406cdb2b98cb26dd06370
#
_cell.length_a   1.000
_cell.length_b   1.000
_cell.length_c   1.000
_cell.angle_alpha   90.00
_cell.angle_beta   90.00
_cell.angle_gamma   90.00
#
_symmetry.space_group_name_H-M   'P 1'
#
loop_
_entity.id
_entity.type
_entity.pdbx_description
1 polymer ?
#
loop_
_entity_poly.entity_id
_entity_poly.type
_entity_poly.pdbx_seq_one_letter_code
_entity_poly.pdbx_strand_id
1 'polypeptide(L)'
;MDLLRDPDPGVLATLYGRSLLTTHDWTTAELDALLAVAAAFERLDRRGIRTPLLPEELAYAMFFDNSTRTKSAWAGAAARLGMHPVIVDGSSTQVSHGETAEETGAMLGMNAHALGVRHDLILGEGNSFMHDVLRGITDYLRASDIGEWCRW
;
A
#
# COMPACT_ATOMS: atom_id res chain seq x y z
N MET A 1 21.08 11.98 -6.33
CA MET A 1 19.66 11.82 -6.75
C MET A 1 19.04 13.20 -6.84
N ASP A 2 18.62 13.63 -8.02
CA ASP A 2 17.97 14.93 -8.22
C ASP A 2 16.43 14.76 -8.06
N LEU A 3 15.96 14.92 -6.83
CA LEU A 3 14.53 14.84 -6.48
C LEU A 3 13.68 16.00 -7.05
N LEU A 4 14.31 16.94 -7.74
CA LEU A 4 13.64 18.05 -8.40
C LEU A 4 13.25 17.73 -9.84
N ARG A 5 13.70 16.60 -10.36
CA ARG A 5 13.38 16.15 -11.71
C ARG A 5 11.97 15.56 -11.74
N ASP A 6 11.23 15.87 -12.77
CA ASP A 6 9.93 15.23 -12.99
C ASP A 6 10.14 13.72 -13.23
N PRO A 7 9.26 12.87 -12.67
CA PRO A 7 9.38 11.43 -12.87
C PRO A 7 9.20 11.07 -14.35
N ASP A 8 9.99 10.10 -14.83
CA ASP A 8 9.88 9.60 -16.21
C ASP A 8 8.54 8.84 -16.38
N PRO A 9 7.64 9.30 -17.27
CA PRO A 9 6.35 8.64 -17.45
C PRO A 9 6.47 7.21 -17.98
N GLY A 10 7.52 6.89 -18.75
CA GLY A 10 7.77 5.54 -19.24
C GLY A 10 8.14 4.59 -18.12
N VAL A 11 8.96 5.05 -17.18
CA VAL A 11 9.31 4.27 -15.97
C VAL A 11 8.09 4.14 -15.05
N LEU A 12 7.30 5.21 -14.85
CA LEU A 12 6.09 5.15 -14.04
C LEU A 12 5.08 4.13 -14.59
N ALA A 13 4.94 4.04 -15.90
CA ALA A 13 4.04 3.07 -16.53
C ALA A 13 4.40 1.61 -16.18
N THR A 14 5.68 1.31 -15.92
CA THR A 14 6.11 -0.03 -15.49
C THR A 14 5.72 -0.37 -14.05
N LEU A 15 5.34 0.63 -13.25
CA LEU A 15 4.96 0.44 -11.85
C LEU A 15 3.48 0.11 -11.68
N TYR A 16 2.68 0.28 -12.73
CA TYR A 16 1.25 0.03 -12.66
C TYR A 16 0.94 -1.42 -12.28
N GLY A 17 0.06 -1.61 -11.30
CA GLY A 17 -0.34 -2.92 -10.81
C GLY A 17 0.71 -3.67 -9.99
N ARG A 18 1.82 -3.00 -9.60
CA ARG A 18 2.87 -3.62 -8.79
C ARG A 18 2.74 -3.26 -7.32
N SER A 19 2.99 -4.26 -6.46
CA SER A 19 3.10 -4.07 -5.01
C SER A 19 4.56 -3.93 -4.60
N LEU A 20 4.87 -3.01 -3.69
CA LEU A 20 6.20 -2.82 -3.13
C LEU A 20 6.34 -3.68 -1.86
N LEU A 21 6.80 -4.93 -2.00
CA LEU A 21 7.06 -5.83 -0.88
C LEU A 21 8.55 -5.79 -0.46
N THR A 22 9.44 -5.70 -1.43
CA THR A 22 10.88 -5.56 -1.20
C THR A 22 11.50 -4.66 -2.27
N THR A 23 12.48 -3.87 -1.89
CA THR A 23 13.22 -3.02 -2.85
C THR A 23 14.17 -3.82 -3.74
N HIS A 24 14.45 -5.09 -3.44
CA HIS A 24 15.30 -5.94 -4.28
C HIS A 24 14.68 -6.23 -5.65
N ASP A 25 13.37 -6.21 -5.76
CA ASP A 25 12.63 -6.49 -6.99
C ASP A 25 12.44 -5.24 -7.87
N TRP A 26 13.02 -4.12 -7.46
CA TRP A 26 12.90 -2.83 -8.11
C TRP A 26 14.24 -2.32 -8.60
N THR A 27 14.27 -1.80 -9.81
CA THR A 27 15.45 -1.10 -10.33
C THR A 27 15.63 0.25 -9.64
N THR A 28 16.84 0.77 -9.65
CA THR A 28 17.13 2.12 -9.14
C THR A 28 16.27 3.18 -9.85
N ALA A 29 16.06 3.03 -11.16
CA ALA A 29 15.23 3.97 -11.92
C ALA A 29 13.77 3.97 -11.47
N GLU A 30 13.20 2.81 -11.16
CA GLU A 30 11.83 2.68 -10.64
C GLU A 30 11.71 3.29 -9.24
N LEU A 31 12.68 3.03 -8.36
CA LEU A 31 12.70 3.62 -7.02
C LEU A 31 12.87 5.14 -7.07
N ASP A 32 13.75 5.64 -7.93
CA ASP A 32 13.94 7.07 -8.14
C ASP A 32 12.68 7.74 -8.70
N ALA A 33 11.97 7.09 -9.63
CA ALA A 33 10.70 7.60 -10.15
C ALA A 33 9.63 7.67 -9.05
N LEU A 34 9.52 6.65 -8.19
CA LEU A 34 8.59 6.65 -7.06
C LEU A 34 8.90 7.77 -6.07
N LEU A 35 10.19 7.97 -5.74
CA LEU A 35 10.62 9.05 -4.85
C LEU A 35 10.40 10.44 -5.47
N ALA A 36 10.54 10.59 -6.79
CA ALA A 36 10.25 11.83 -7.49
C ALA A 36 8.75 12.18 -7.43
N VAL A 37 7.86 11.18 -7.55
CA VAL A 37 6.41 11.36 -7.33
C VAL A 37 6.14 11.84 -5.90
N ALA A 38 6.71 11.18 -4.90
CA ALA A 38 6.55 11.57 -3.51
C ALA A 38 7.01 13.02 -3.26
N ALA A 39 8.16 13.42 -3.81
CA ALA A 39 8.67 14.78 -3.74
C ALA A 39 7.76 15.80 -4.46
N ALA A 40 7.13 15.40 -5.56
CA ALA A 40 6.16 16.26 -6.25
C ALA A 40 4.93 16.52 -5.38
N PHE A 41 4.36 15.49 -4.75
CA PHE A 41 3.24 15.65 -3.80
C PHE A 41 3.63 16.50 -2.59
N GLU A 42 4.83 16.32 -2.03
CA GLU A 42 5.34 17.16 -0.94
C GLU A 42 5.38 18.64 -1.35
N ARG A 43 5.88 18.95 -2.55
CA ARG A 43 5.92 20.33 -3.06
C ARG A 43 4.53 20.93 -3.22
N LEU A 44 3.55 20.15 -3.69
CA LEU A 44 2.16 20.60 -3.80
C LEU A 44 1.55 20.86 -2.43
N ASP A 45 1.71 19.94 -1.49
CA ASP A 45 1.17 20.07 -0.12
C ASP A 45 1.76 21.29 0.61
N ARG A 46 3.07 21.53 0.50
CA ARG A 46 3.74 22.72 1.05
C ARG A 46 3.20 24.04 0.48
N ARG A 47 2.65 24.02 -0.73
CA ARG A 47 2.00 25.17 -1.39
C ARG A 47 0.52 25.28 -1.07
N GLY A 48 -0.01 24.40 -0.22
CA GLY A 48 -1.44 24.34 0.10
C GLY A 48 -2.33 23.80 -1.04
N ILE A 49 -1.73 23.21 -2.07
CA ILE A 49 -2.45 22.62 -3.21
C ILE A 49 -2.89 21.22 -2.81
N ARG A 50 -4.18 20.97 -2.81
CA ARG A 50 -4.77 19.68 -2.50
C ARG A 50 -4.83 18.80 -3.76
N THR A 51 -4.57 17.51 -3.59
CA THR A 51 -4.50 16.53 -4.68
C THR A 51 -5.39 15.31 -4.41
N PRO A 52 -6.73 15.49 -4.29
CA PRO A 52 -7.64 14.36 -4.07
C PRO A 52 -7.83 13.56 -5.36
N LEU A 53 -6.83 12.76 -5.71
CA LEU A 53 -6.78 12.00 -6.97
C LEU A 53 -7.52 10.66 -6.87
N LEU A 54 -7.75 10.17 -5.65
CA LEU A 54 -8.31 8.85 -5.35
C LEU A 54 -9.53 8.99 -4.40
N PRO A 55 -10.56 9.75 -4.82
CA PRO A 55 -11.71 10.00 -3.97
C PRO A 55 -12.52 8.72 -3.74
N GLU A 56 -13.00 8.55 -2.50
CA GLU A 56 -13.84 7.43 -2.07
C GLU A 56 -13.16 6.07 -2.03
N GLU A 57 -11.86 5.98 -2.36
CA GLU A 57 -11.08 4.75 -2.24
C GLU A 57 -10.66 4.49 -0.78
N LEU A 58 -10.49 3.21 -0.42
CA LEU A 58 -10.10 2.80 0.92
C LEU A 58 -8.60 2.46 0.99
N ALA A 59 -7.89 3.12 1.90
CA ALA A 59 -6.48 2.85 2.19
C ALA A 59 -6.35 2.14 3.55
N TYR A 60 -6.24 0.81 3.52
CA TYR A 60 -6.02 0.02 4.73
C TYR A 60 -4.55 0.03 5.14
N ALA A 61 -4.30 0.05 6.45
CA ALA A 61 -2.98 -0.21 7.00
C ALA A 61 -3.10 -1.13 8.22
N MET A 62 -2.48 -2.31 8.14
CA MET A 62 -2.45 -3.29 9.21
C MET A 62 -1.12 -3.20 9.97
N PHE A 63 -1.21 -3.12 11.28
CA PHE A 63 -0.06 -3.04 12.18
C PHE A 63 -0.14 -4.13 13.23
N PHE A 64 0.94 -4.89 13.41
CA PHE A 64 1.04 -5.92 14.44
C PHE A 64 1.71 -5.41 15.72
N ASP A 65 2.29 -4.23 15.69
CA ASP A 65 2.86 -3.57 16.87
C ASP A 65 2.52 -2.08 16.89
N ASN A 66 2.82 -1.44 18.01
CA ASN A 66 2.56 -0.02 18.22
C ASN A 66 3.33 0.86 17.23
N SER A 67 2.65 1.80 16.62
CA SER A 67 3.26 2.74 15.68
C SER A 67 2.52 4.06 15.67
N THR A 68 3.14 5.09 16.21
CA THR A 68 2.58 6.45 16.17
C THR A 68 2.87 7.14 14.83
N ARG A 69 4.14 7.16 14.42
CA ARG A 69 4.57 7.88 13.23
C ARG A 69 4.01 7.30 11.94
N THR A 70 4.14 5.98 11.75
CA THR A 70 3.72 5.34 10.49
C THR A 70 2.20 5.33 10.35
N LYS A 71 1.44 5.05 11.42
CA LYS A 71 -0.03 5.16 11.41
C LYS A 71 -0.48 6.57 11.02
N SER A 72 0.12 7.59 11.65
CA SER A 72 -0.20 9.00 11.35
C SER A 72 0.20 9.39 9.92
N ALA A 73 1.38 8.97 9.45
CA ALA A 73 1.84 9.25 8.08
C ALA A 73 0.94 8.61 7.03
N TRP A 74 0.58 7.34 7.22
CA TRP A 74 -0.34 6.63 6.32
C TRP A 74 -1.71 7.33 6.24
N ALA A 75 -2.32 7.57 7.39
CA ALA A 75 -3.63 8.23 7.45
C ALA A 75 -3.60 9.63 6.81
N GLY A 76 -2.54 10.40 7.07
CA GLY A 76 -2.35 11.72 6.50
C GLY A 76 -2.14 11.70 4.99
N ALA A 77 -1.38 10.74 4.46
CA ALA A 77 -1.16 10.58 3.02
C ALA A 77 -2.45 10.17 2.31
N ALA A 78 -3.15 9.15 2.83
CA ALA A 78 -4.42 8.69 2.28
C ALA A 78 -5.45 9.84 2.21
N ALA A 79 -5.63 10.58 3.31
CA ALA A 79 -6.56 11.71 3.34
C ALA A 79 -6.20 12.82 2.35
N ARG A 80 -4.89 13.10 2.13
CA ARG A 80 -4.45 14.09 1.14
C ARG A 80 -4.70 13.65 -0.29
N LEU A 81 -4.66 12.37 -0.56
CA LEU A 81 -5.00 11.79 -1.86
C LEU A 81 -6.51 11.65 -2.09
N GLY A 82 -7.34 11.93 -1.08
CA GLY A 82 -8.79 11.80 -1.15
C GLY A 82 -9.33 10.45 -0.68
N MET A 83 -8.43 9.53 -0.29
CA MET A 83 -8.80 8.20 0.20
C MET A 83 -9.29 8.24 1.65
N HIS A 84 -10.08 7.24 2.04
CA HIS A 84 -10.46 6.99 3.43
C HIS A 84 -9.45 6.05 4.10
N PRO A 85 -8.65 6.53 5.07
CA PRO A 85 -7.71 5.68 5.77
C PRO A 85 -8.43 4.77 6.77
N VAL A 86 -8.09 3.48 6.76
CA VAL A 86 -8.56 2.48 7.73
C VAL A 86 -7.34 1.86 8.40
N ILE A 87 -7.15 2.15 9.69
CA ILE A 87 -6.04 1.59 10.46
C ILE A 87 -6.56 0.38 11.23
N VAL A 88 -5.90 -0.76 11.02
CA VAL A 88 -6.23 -2.05 11.62
C VAL A 88 -5.09 -2.51 12.52
N ASP A 89 -5.41 -2.87 13.75
CA ASP A 89 -4.46 -3.57 14.64
C ASP A 89 -4.55 -5.07 14.38
N GLY A 90 -3.45 -5.68 13.90
CA GLY A 90 -3.39 -7.10 13.59
C GLY A 90 -3.76 -8.00 14.75
N SER A 91 -3.42 -7.59 15.98
CA SER A 91 -3.80 -8.31 17.21
C SER A 91 -5.31 -8.31 17.49
N SER A 92 -6.07 -7.41 16.89
CA SER A 92 -7.53 -7.33 17.02
C SER A 92 -8.29 -7.93 15.83
N THR A 93 -7.57 -8.56 14.89
CA THR A 93 -8.12 -9.28 13.75
C THR A 93 -8.28 -10.77 14.05
N GLN A 94 -8.92 -11.48 13.14
CA GLN A 94 -9.06 -12.94 13.24
C GLN A 94 -7.72 -13.70 13.09
N VAL A 95 -6.63 -13.02 12.66
CA VAL A 95 -5.27 -13.59 12.68
C VAL A 95 -4.91 -14.10 14.08
N SER A 96 -5.30 -13.39 15.13
CA SER A 96 -5.12 -13.83 16.53
C SER A 96 -5.92 -15.10 16.90
N HIS A 97 -6.90 -15.48 16.09
CA HIS A 97 -7.72 -16.68 16.26
C HIS A 97 -7.46 -17.74 15.18
N GLY A 98 -6.39 -17.61 14.43
CA GLY A 98 -5.92 -18.60 13.45
C GLY A 98 -6.31 -18.36 12.01
N GLU A 99 -6.87 -17.18 11.65
CA GLU A 99 -7.02 -16.77 10.26
C GLU A 99 -5.64 -16.67 9.61
N THR A 100 -5.47 -17.25 8.44
CA THR A 100 -4.21 -17.21 7.70
C THR A 100 -3.97 -15.84 7.06
N ALA A 101 -2.72 -15.58 6.67
CA ALA A 101 -2.39 -14.35 5.96
C ALA A 101 -3.10 -14.25 4.61
N GLU A 102 -3.27 -15.38 3.90
CA GLU A 102 -4.03 -15.47 2.64
C GLU A 102 -5.51 -15.14 2.84
N GLU A 103 -6.15 -15.71 3.88
CA GLU A 103 -7.54 -15.41 4.19
C GLU A 103 -7.73 -13.94 4.55
N THR A 104 -6.85 -13.39 5.37
CA THR A 104 -6.83 -11.96 5.69
C THR A 104 -6.66 -11.10 4.42
N GLY A 105 -5.75 -11.51 3.53
CA GLY A 105 -5.53 -10.86 2.24
C GLY A 105 -6.77 -10.86 1.38
N ALA A 106 -7.43 -12.01 1.22
CA ALA A 106 -8.67 -12.13 0.47
C ALA A 106 -9.77 -11.22 1.04
N MET A 107 -9.95 -11.22 2.36
CA MET A 107 -10.98 -10.40 3.02
C MET A 107 -10.71 -8.89 2.90
N LEU A 108 -9.47 -8.45 3.10
CA LEU A 108 -9.13 -7.03 2.95
C LEU A 108 -9.16 -6.60 1.48
N GLY A 109 -8.70 -7.45 0.56
CA GLY A 109 -8.67 -7.17 -0.87
C GLY A 109 -10.03 -6.97 -1.51
N MET A 110 -11.12 -7.45 -0.88
CA MET A 110 -12.47 -7.16 -1.35
C MET A 110 -12.84 -5.67 -1.26
N ASN A 111 -12.23 -4.93 -0.36
CA ASN A 111 -12.60 -3.54 -0.11
C ASN A 111 -11.41 -2.57 -0.21
N ALA A 112 -10.18 -3.04 0.03
CA ALA A 112 -9.01 -2.19 0.01
C ALA A 112 -8.61 -1.78 -1.40
N HIS A 113 -8.36 -0.49 -1.62
CA HIS A 113 -7.73 0.05 -2.83
C HIS A 113 -6.24 0.24 -2.66
N ALA A 114 -5.77 0.36 -1.44
CA ALA A 114 -4.37 0.28 -1.07
C ALA A 114 -4.26 -0.44 0.27
N LEU A 115 -3.25 -1.29 0.42
CA LEU A 115 -2.98 -2.00 1.66
C LEU A 115 -1.51 -1.85 2.05
N GLY A 116 -1.26 -1.28 3.23
CA GLY A 116 0.05 -1.30 3.88
C GLY A 116 0.05 -2.31 5.02
N VAL A 117 1.13 -3.07 5.15
CA VAL A 117 1.31 -4.02 6.25
C VAL A 117 2.62 -3.73 6.97
N ARG A 118 2.59 -3.65 8.28
CA ARG A 118 3.76 -3.66 9.13
C ARG A 118 3.67 -4.82 10.12
N HIS A 119 4.48 -5.84 9.89
CA HIS A 119 4.60 -7.00 10.75
C HIS A 119 6.05 -7.12 11.22
N ASP A 120 6.30 -6.71 12.45
CA ASP A 120 7.63 -6.61 13.05
C ASP A 120 7.74 -7.32 14.43
N LEU A 121 6.74 -8.14 14.77
CA LEU A 121 6.76 -8.92 16.03
C LEU A 121 7.79 -10.04 16.00
N ILE A 122 7.98 -10.69 14.87
CA ILE A 122 8.89 -11.83 14.71
C ILE A 122 9.84 -11.54 13.56
N LEU A 123 11.13 -11.60 13.85
CA LEU A 123 12.18 -11.33 12.86
C LEU A 123 12.09 -12.30 11.68
N GLY A 124 12.00 -11.75 10.47
CA GLY A 124 11.94 -12.50 9.22
C GLY A 124 10.55 -12.92 8.78
N GLU A 125 9.53 -12.90 9.63
CA GLU A 125 8.18 -13.33 9.25
C GLU A 125 7.37 -12.26 8.50
N GLY A 126 7.68 -10.98 8.71
CA GLY A 126 6.90 -9.90 8.10
C GLY A 126 6.89 -9.94 6.57
N ASN A 127 7.99 -10.32 5.94
CA ASN A 127 8.06 -10.43 4.49
C ASN A 127 7.21 -11.59 3.95
N SER A 128 7.32 -12.80 4.56
CA SER A 128 6.48 -13.94 4.15
C SER A 128 5.00 -13.64 4.37
N PHE A 129 4.63 -13.04 5.50
CA PHE A 129 3.26 -12.62 5.76
C PHE A 129 2.71 -11.68 4.68
N MET A 130 3.48 -10.67 4.25
CA MET A 130 3.06 -9.76 3.18
C MET A 130 2.90 -10.47 1.83
N HIS A 131 3.77 -11.44 1.51
CA HIS A 131 3.62 -12.25 0.29
C HIS A 131 2.38 -13.11 0.32
N ASP A 132 2.05 -13.71 1.47
CA ASP A 132 0.87 -14.54 1.66
C ASP A 132 -0.41 -13.69 1.55
N VAL A 133 -0.43 -12.50 2.17
CA VAL A 133 -1.52 -11.53 2.01
C VAL A 133 -1.73 -11.17 0.53
N LEU A 134 -0.66 -10.86 -0.20
CA LEU A 134 -0.77 -10.53 -1.63
C LEU A 134 -1.28 -11.71 -2.45
N ARG A 135 -0.86 -12.94 -2.12
CA ARG A 135 -1.36 -14.16 -2.76
C ARG A 135 -2.87 -14.31 -2.52
N GLY A 136 -3.34 -14.13 -1.29
CA GLY A 136 -4.76 -14.18 -0.96
C GLY A 136 -5.59 -13.16 -1.75
N ILE A 137 -5.12 -11.91 -1.86
CA ILE A 137 -5.75 -10.88 -2.69
C ILE A 137 -5.84 -11.35 -4.14
N THR A 138 -4.72 -11.82 -4.71
CA THR A 138 -4.63 -12.20 -6.12
C THR A 138 -5.52 -13.39 -6.45
N ASP A 139 -5.51 -14.41 -5.59
CA ASP A 139 -6.29 -15.63 -5.81
C ASP A 139 -7.80 -15.36 -5.66
N TYR A 140 -8.20 -14.52 -4.70
CA TYR A 140 -9.57 -14.08 -4.56
C TYR A 140 -10.07 -13.34 -5.80
N LEU A 141 -9.30 -12.36 -6.30
CA LEU A 141 -9.67 -11.60 -7.49
C LEU A 141 -9.79 -12.47 -8.75
N ARG A 142 -8.95 -13.50 -8.88
CA ARG A 142 -9.01 -14.46 -9.98
C ARG A 142 -10.24 -15.37 -9.88
N ALA A 143 -10.58 -15.81 -8.66
CA ALA A 143 -11.69 -16.72 -8.44
C ALA A 143 -13.07 -16.06 -8.57
N SER A 144 -13.16 -14.76 -8.31
CA SER A 144 -14.43 -14.04 -8.24
C SER A 144 -14.92 -13.44 -9.56
N ASP A 145 -14.15 -13.57 -10.66
CA ASP A 145 -14.44 -12.92 -11.95
C ASP A 145 -14.63 -11.38 -11.86
N ILE A 146 -14.32 -10.80 -10.71
CA ILE A 146 -14.38 -9.36 -10.43
C ILE A 146 -13.16 -8.62 -11.04
N GLY A 147 -12.29 -9.35 -11.73
CA GLY A 147 -10.99 -8.90 -12.25
C GLY A 147 -11.02 -7.70 -13.21
N GLU A 148 -12.18 -7.18 -13.59
CA GLU A 148 -12.29 -5.91 -14.31
C GLU A 148 -12.44 -4.70 -13.38
N TRP A 149 -12.86 -4.87 -12.13
CA TRP A 149 -13.14 -3.77 -11.20
C TRP A 149 -11.98 -3.43 -10.26
N CYS A 150 -11.07 -4.38 -10.06
CA CYS A 150 -9.88 -4.22 -9.20
C CYS A 150 -8.61 -4.40 -10.02
N ARG A 151 -8.33 -3.51 -10.95
CA ARG A 151 -7.00 -3.40 -11.57
C ARG A 151 -6.16 -2.45 -10.73
N TRP A 152 -5.40 -3.06 -9.84
CA TRP A 152 -4.39 -2.42 -9.01
C TRP A 152 -3.10 -2.18 -9.78
#